data_2c97d8387df6294be1f621dad41e7b0a
#
_entry.id   2c97d8387df6294be1f621dad41e7b0a
#
_cell.length_a   1.000
_cell.length_b   1.000
_cell.length_c   1.000
_cell.angle_alpha   90.00
_cell.angle_beta   90.00
_cell.angle_gamma   90.00
#
_symmetry.space_group_name_H-M   'P 1'
#
loop_
_entity.id
_entity.type
_entity.pdbx_description
1 polymer ?
#
loop_
_entity_poly.entity_id
_entity_poly.type
_entity_poly.pdbx_seq_one_letter_code
_entity_poly.pdbx_strand_id
1 'polypeptide(L)'
;MPNCKTVVPYRGSPEQEERLRQVIAEHRGQPGATMPVLQAAQEIFGYLPEEVQIMVAEGLDIPLSEVYGVASFYAQFSMNPKGKYQISVCLGTACYVKGAAAVLNAVEQKLGIVPGAITPDGKFSLDSCRCVGACGLAPVLMINDEVFGRLTADEVPEILKKFN
;
A
#
# COMPACT_ATOMS: atom_id res chain seq x y z
N MET A 1 -8.99 10.58 -11.81
CA MET A 1 -8.33 9.65 -10.87
C MET A 1 -8.68 8.26 -11.36
N PRO A 2 -7.72 7.36 -11.61
CA PRO A 2 -8.05 6.00 -11.98
C PRO A 2 -8.77 5.34 -10.80
N ASN A 3 -9.86 4.70 -11.12
CA ASN A 3 -10.76 4.00 -10.20
C ASN A 3 -9.96 2.84 -9.56
N CYS A 4 -9.41 3.06 -8.37
CA CYS A 4 -8.60 2.09 -7.65
C CYS A 4 -9.50 1.05 -6.99
N LYS A 5 -10.25 0.30 -7.82
CA LYS A 5 -10.94 -0.90 -7.32
C LYS A 5 -9.88 -1.97 -7.13
N THR A 6 -9.66 -2.36 -5.90
CA THR A 6 -8.86 -3.51 -5.54
C THR A 6 -9.35 -4.74 -6.30
N VAL A 7 -8.48 -5.36 -7.07
CA VAL A 7 -8.77 -6.60 -7.81
C VAL A 7 -8.87 -7.79 -6.85
N VAL A 8 -8.38 -7.62 -5.62
CA VAL A 8 -8.39 -8.67 -4.58
C VAL A 8 -9.66 -8.52 -3.74
N PRO A 9 -10.54 -9.53 -3.70
CA PRO A 9 -11.75 -9.48 -2.90
C PRO A 9 -11.41 -9.42 -1.41
N TYR A 10 -12.24 -8.70 -0.63
CA TYR A 10 -12.14 -8.67 0.82
C TYR A 10 -12.16 -10.09 1.41
N ARG A 11 -11.19 -10.39 2.27
CA ARG A 11 -11.03 -11.69 2.95
C ARG A 11 -10.91 -11.51 4.46
N GLY A 12 -11.79 -10.72 5.05
CA GLY A 12 -11.87 -10.61 6.51
C GLY A 12 -12.33 -11.93 7.14
N SER A 13 -11.67 -12.34 8.23
CA SER A 13 -12.18 -13.43 9.06
C SER A 13 -13.18 -12.90 10.09
N PRO A 14 -14.15 -13.71 10.56
CA PRO A 14 -15.07 -13.30 11.63
C PRO A 14 -14.34 -12.86 12.90
N GLU A 15 -13.18 -13.45 13.20
CA GLU A 15 -12.35 -13.09 14.36
C GLU A 15 -11.73 -11.68 14.20
N GLN A 16 -11.31 -11.31 13.00
CA GLN A 16 -10.79 -9.98 12.69
C GLN A 16 -11.88 -8.91 12.83
N GLU A 17 -13.08 -9.20 12.32
CA GLU A 17 -14.22 -8.31 12.44
C GLU A 17 -14.63 -8.10 13.91
N GLU A 18 -14.68 -9.17 14.71
CA GLU A 18 -15.01 -9.08 16.13
C GLU A 18 -13.97 -8.27 16.89
N ARG A 19 -12.69 -8.47 16.59
CA ARG A 19 -11.60 -7.68 17.19
C ARG A 19 -11.73 -6.21 16.83
N LEU A 20 -12.09 -5.88 15.59
CA LEU A 20 -12.36 -4.50 15.19
C LEU A 20 -13.54 -3.89 15.95
N ARG A 21 -14.64 -4.65 16.12
CA ARG A 21 -15.81 -4.19 16.90
C ARG A 21 -15.45 -3.87 18.35
N GLN A 22 -14.57 -4.67 18.98
CA GLN A 22 -14.06 -4.40 20.34
C GLN A 22 -13.29 -3.09 20.39
N VAL A 23 -12.36 -2.86 19.45
CA VAL A 23 -11.59 -1.60 19.36
C VAL A 23 -12.52 -0.40 19.15
N ILE A 24 -13.52 -0.52 18.28
CA ILE A 24 -14.51 0.52 18.06
C ILE A 24 -15.28 0.83 19.35
N ALA A 25 -15.73 -0.20 20.10
CA ALA A 25 -16.47 -0.01 21.34
C ALA A 25 -15.63 0.70 22.41
N GLU A 26 -14.33 0.42 22.51
CA GLU A 26 -13.40 1.08 23.42
C GLU A 26 -13.20 2.58 23.14
N HIS A 27 -13.31 2.98 21.86
CA HIS A 27 -13.07 4.36 21.41
C HIS A 27 -14.34 5.15 21.14
N ARG A 28 -15.52 4.51 21.20
CA ARG A 28 -16.79 5.15 20.90
C ARG A 28 -17.06 6.34 21.82
N GLY A 29 -17.44 7.47 21.24
CA GLY A 29 -17.72 8.72 21.98
C GLY A 29 -16.46 9.50 22.41
N GLN A 30 -15.26 9.04 22.08
CA GLN A 30 -14.03 9.77 22.36
C GLN A 30 -13.74 10.76 21.22
N PRO A 31 -13.30 12.00 21.51
CA PRO A 31 -12.88 12.94 20.48
C PRO A 31 -11.69 12.39 19.69
N GLY A 32 -11.75 12.41 18.35
CA GLY A 32 -10.68 11.97 17.49
C GLY A 32 -10.52 10.44 17.37
N ALA A 33 -11.52 9.67 17.77
CA ALA A 33 -11.53 8.20 17.74
C ALA A 33 -11.21 7.60 16.35
N THR A 34 -11.50 8.31 15.27
CA THR A 34 -11.31 7.84 13.89
C THR A 34 -9.87 7.40 13.63
N MET A 35 -8.88 8.17 14.06
CA MET A 35 -7.46 7.88 13.80
C MET A 35 -6.99 6.58 14.49
N PRO A 36 -7.10 6.41 15.82
CA PRO A 36 -6.64 5.19 16.49
C PRO A 36 -7.42 3.94 16.03
N VAL A 37 -8.72 4.08 15.73
CA VAL A 37 -9.53 2.96 15.22
C VAL A 37 -9.06 2.54 13.82
N LEU A 38 -8.76 3.49 12.91
CA LEU A 38 -8.21 3.17 11.59
C LEU A 38 -6.80 2.56 11.66
N GLN A 39 -5.96 2.98 12.61
CA GLN A 39 -4.66 2.35 12.85
C GLN A 39 -4.82 0.89 13.27
N ALA A 40 -5.66 0.63 14.27
CA ALA A 40 -5.94 -0.73 14.72
C ALA A 40 -6.59 -1.58 13.61
N ALA A 41 -7.51 -1.01 12.84
CA ALA A 41 -8.12 -1.68 11.70
C ALA A 41 -7.06 -2.10 10.66
N GLN A 42 -6.13 -1.20 10.33
CA GLN A 42 -5.05 -1.53 9.40
C GLN A 42 -4.08 -2.59 9.95
N GLU A 43 -3.81 -2.61 11.25
CA GLU A 43 -3.02 -3.68 11.88
C GLU A 43 -3.73 -5.04 11.82
N ILE A 44 -5.05 -5.06 12.01
CA ILE A 44 -5.86 -6.29 11.99
C ILE A 44 -5.99 -6.86 10.58
N PHE A 45 -6.27 -6.01 9.58
CA PHE A 45 -6.57 -6.43 8.20
C PHE A 45 -5.40 -6.27 7.22
N GLY A 46 -4.34 -5.54 7.61
CA GLY A 46 -3.20 -5.20 6.77
C GLY A 46 -3.44 -4.02 5.82
N TYR A 47 -4.69 -3.64 5.59
CA TYR A 47 -5.13 -2.51 4.76
C TYR A 47 -6.56 -2.11 5.15
N LEU A 48 -7.07 -1.01 4.59
CA LEU A 48 -8.40 -0.47 4.90
C LEU A 48 -9.35 -0.61 3.69
N PRO A 49 -9.91 -1.80 3.41
CA PRO A 49 -10.91 -1.97 2.36
C PRO A 49 -12.21 -1.21 2.69
N GLU A 50 -13.06 -1.04 1.70
CA GLU A 50 -14.32 -0.29 1.84
C GLU A 50 -15.21 -0.88 2.95
N GLU A 51 -15.27 -2.20 3.06
CA GLU A 51 -16.06 -2.91 4.06
C GLU A 51 -15.61 -2.58 5.49
N VAL A 52 -14.30 -2.52 5.72
CA VAL A 52 -13.72 -2.15 7.02
C VAL A 52 -14.00 -0.68 7.33
N GLN A 53 -13.90 0.21 6.34
CA GLN A 53 -14.23 1.63 6.53
C GLN A 53 -15.71 1.84 6.87
N ILE A 54 -16.62 1.07 6.26
CA ILE A 54 -18.05 1.07 6.59
C ILE A 54 -18.26 0.62 8.04
N MET A 55 -17.64 -0.47 8.47
CA MET A 55 -17.73 -0.95 9.86
C MET A 55 -17.26 0.11 10.87
N VAL A 56 -16.18 0.82 10.56
CA VAL A 56 -15.66 1.92 11.40
C VAL A 56 -16.66 3.08 11.43
N ALA A 57 -17.21 3.49 10.29
CA ALA A 57 -18.18 4.58 10.18
C ALA A 57 -19.46 4.29 11.01
N GLU A 58 -20.03 3.10 10.82
CA GLU A 58 -21.23 2.66 11.56
C GLU A 58 -20.96 2.53 13.06
N GLY A 59 -19.81 1.95 13.43
CA GLY A 59 -19.48 1.71 14.83
C GLY A 59 -19.18 2.98 15.62
N LEU A 60 -18.57 3.98 15.00
CA LEU A 60 -18.30 5.30 15.60
C LEU A 60 -19.45 6.28 15.45
N ASP A 61 -20.51 5.95 14.68
CA ASP A 61 -21.63 6.80 14.35
C ASP A 61 -21.21 8.12 13.64
N ILE A 62 -20.32 7.98 12.64
CA ILE A 62 -19.80 9.08 11.83
C ILE A 62 -20.00 8.79 10.34
N PRO A 63 -20.08 9.83 9.47
CA PRO A 63 -20.21 9.63 8.04
C PRO A 63 -19.02 8.86 7.44
N LEU A 64 -19.29 7.95 6.49
CA LEU A 64 -18.24 7.23 5.76
C LEU A 64 -17.26 8.18 5.05
N SER A 65 -17.75 9.34 4.59
CA SER A 65 -16.92 10.39 3.98
C SER A 65 -15.84 10.93 4.90
N GLU A 66 -16.08 10.97 6.22
CA GLU A 66 -15.08 11.38 7.22
C GLU A 66 -14.01 10.30 7.37
N VAL A 67 -14.42 9.04 7.51
CA VAL A 67 -13.50 7.89 7.59
C VAL A 67 -12.63 7.82 6.35
N TYR A 68 -13.23 7.90 5.17
CA TYR A 68 -12.52 7.91 3.89
C TYR A 68 -11.58 9.12 3.75
N GLY A 69 -12.01 10.29 4.21
CA GLY A 69 -11.20 11.51 4.22
C GLY A 69 -9.92 11.32 5.03
N VAL A 70 -10.01 10.75 6.23
CA VAL A 70 -8.84 10.43 7.06
C VAL A 70 -7.98 9.36 6.41
N ALA A 71 -8.57 8.26 5.95
CA ALA A 71 -7.85 7.15 5.33
C ALA A 71 -7.10 7.56 4.05
N SER A 72 -7.65 8.50 3.27
CA SER A 72 -7.01 8.98 2.04
C SER A 72 -6.00 10.11 2.25
N PHE A 73 -6.13 10.88 3.32
CA PHE A 73 -5.25 12.01 3.61
C PHE A 73 -3.90 11.58 4.19
N TYR A 74 -3.90 10.60 5.09
CA TYR A 74 -2.69 10.15 5.77
C TYR A 74 -2.00 9.03 5.00
N ALA A 75 -0.76 9.27 4.57
CA ALA A 75 0.05 8.33 3.78
C ALA A 75 0.37 7.00 4.49
N GLN A 76 0.18 6.91 5.80
CA GLN A 76 0.34 5.68 6.56
C GLN A 76 -0.76 4.65 6.28
N PHE A 77 -1.94 5.11 5.81
CA PHE A 77 -3.06 4.22 5.52
C PHE A 77 -2.99 3.71 4.07
N SER A 78 -3.29 2.43 3.91
CA SER A 78 -3.36 1.77 2.61
C SER A 78 -4.77 1.24 2.38
N MET A 79 -5.42 1.69 1.32
CA MET A 79 -6.73 1.17 0.91
C MET A 79 -6.60 -0.06 0.01
N ASN A 80 -5.39 -0.37 -0.45
CA ASN A 80 -5.09 -1.54 -1.25
C ASN A 80 -4.28 -2.55 -0.42
N PRO A 81 -4.54 -3.86 -0.55
CA PRO A 81 -3.74 -4.86 0.13
C PRO A 81 -2.29 -4.79 -0.35
N LYS A 82 -1.36 -5.05 0.57
CA LYS A 82 0.05 -5.16 0.25
C LYS A 82 0.37 -6.59 -0.17
N GLY A 83 1.14 -6.73 -1.25
CA GLY A 83 1.64 -8.02 -1.70
C GLY A 83 2.67 -8.59 -0.73
N LYS A 84 2.92 -9.91 -0.84
CA LYS A 84 4.00 -10.57 -0.11
C LYS A 84 5.35 -9.88 -0.35
N TYR A 85 5.57 -9.42 -1.58
CA TYR A 85 6.73 -8.65 -2.00
C TYR A 85 6.30 -7.24 -2.38
N GLN A 86 6.70 -6.26 -1.58
CA GLN A 86 6.38 -4.86 -1.79
C GLN A 86 7.52 -4.22 -2.59
N ILE A 87 7.23 -3.85 -3.83
CA ILE A 87 8.19 -3.22 -4.73
C ILE A 87 8.00 -1.72 -4.65
N SER A 88 9.07 -0.98 -4.33
CA SER A 88 9.07 0.48 -4.32
C SER A 88 10.17 1.01 -5.23
N VAL A 89 9.80 1.82 -6.22
CA VAL A 89 10.75 2.47 -7.12
C VAL A 89 10.96 3.91 -6.69
N CYS A 90 12.20 4.29 -6.43
CA CYS A 90 12.55 5.65 -6.04
C CYS A 90 12.50 6.59 -7.24
N LEU A 91 11.61 7.59 -7.20
CA LEU A 91 11.50 8.67 -8.20
C LEU A 91 12.06 10.00 -7.68
N GLY A 92 12.91 9.97 -6.66
CA GLY A 92 13.67 11.15 -6.24
C GLY A 92 14.56 11.69 -7.36
N THR A 93 14.91 12.97 -7.32
CA THR A 93 15.60 13.68 -8.42
C THR A 93 16.81 12.92 -8.98
N ALA A 94 17.70 12.42 -8.12
CA ALA A 94 18.88 11.68 -8.56
C ALA A 94 18.54 10.38 -9.30
N CYS A 95 17.53 9.64 -8.82
CA CYS A 95 17.07 8.42 -9.46
C CYS A 95 16.34 8.72 -10.78
N TYR A 96 15.50 9.76 -10.78
CA TYR A 96 14.76 10.18 -11.98
C TYR A 96 15.69 10.55 -13.14
N VAL A 97 16.70 11.40 -12.86
CA VAL A 97 17.70 11.82 -13.88
C VAL A 97 18.51 10.63 -14.40
N LYS A 98 18.75 9.61 -13.57
CA LYS A 98 19.47 8.38 -13.93
C LYS A 98 18.59 7.28 -14.52
N GLY A 99 17.33 7.56 -14.87
CA GLY A 99 16.46 6.65 -15.61
C GLY A 99 15.53 5.78 -14.75
N ALA A 100 15.21 6.17 -13.52
CA ALA A 100 14.27 5.43 -12.66
C ALA A 100 12.87 5.27 -13.30
N ALA A 101 12.46 6.19 -14.17
CA ALA A 101 11.20 6.06 -14.92
C ALA A 101 11.22 4.83 -15.86
N ALA A 102 12.34 4.54 -16.50
CA ALA A 102 12.48 3.34 -17.33
C ALA A 102 12.44 2.07 -16.50
N VAL A 103 13.05 2.07 -15.30
CA VAL A 103 12.99 0.96 -14.34
C VAL A 103 11.55 0.72 -13.89
N LEU A 104 10.81 1.78 -13.53
CA LEU A 104 9.40 1.69 -13.15
C LEU A 104 8.55 1.07 -14.27
N ASN A 105 8.67 1.60 -15.48
CA ASN A 105 7.94 1.08 -16.65
C ASN A 105 8.26 -0.41 -16.92
N ALA A 106 9.50 -0.84 -16.73
CA ALA A 106 9.88 -2.25 -16.87
C ALA A 106 9.19 -3.13 -15.83
N VAL A 107 9.06 -2.66 -14.59
CA VAL A 107 8.31 -3.37 -13.53
C VAL A 107 6.83 -3.44 -13.88
N GLU A 108 6.22 -2.30 -14.30
CA GLU A 108 4.81 -2.24 -14.71
C GLU A 108 4.50 -3.22 -15.84
N GLN A 109 5.32 -3.24 -16.88
CA GLN A 109 5.15 -4.15 -18.02
C GLN A 109 5.32 -5.62 -17.62
N LYS A 110 6.27 -5.91 -16.74
CA LYS A 110 6.55 -7.29 -16.31
C LYS A 110 5.46 -7.86 -15.41
N LEU A 111 4.90 -7.04 -14.52
CA LEU A 111 3.88 -7.46 -13.56
C LEU A 111 2.45 -7.19 -14.04
N GLY A 112 2.26 -6.35 -15.06
CA GLY A 112 0.95 -5.95 -15.56
C GLY A 112 0.15 -5.08 -14.58
N ILE A 113 0.83 -4.39 -13.66
CA ILE A 113 0.22 -3.51 -12.64
C ILE A 113 0.84 -2.12 -12.68
N VAL A 114 0.11 -1.14 -12.18
CA VAL A 114 0.56 0.26 -12.03
C VAL A 114 0.90 0.57 -10.57
N PRO A 115 1.64 1.66 -10.29
CA PRO A 115 1.88 2.10 -8.90
C PRO A 115 0.59 2.25 -8.09
N GLY A 116 0.58 1.73 -6.87
CA GLY A 116 -0.58 1.65 -5.99
C GLY A 116 -1.43 0.39 -6.19
N ALA A 117 -1.05 -0.52 -7.11
CA ALA A 117 -1.77 -1.76 -7.36
C ALA A 117 -1.02 -3.00 -6.88
N ILE A 118 -1.75 -4.12 -6.82
CA ILE A 118 -1.24 -5.45 -6.46
C ILE A 118 -1.53 -6.43 -7.60
N THR A 119 -0.66 -7.43 -7.78
CA THR A 119 -0.92 -8.52 -8.72
C THR A 119 -2.12 -9.37 -8.27
N PRO A 120 -2.92 -9.94 -9.21
CA PRO A 120 -4.11 -10.72 -8.86
C PRO A 120 -3.86 -11.92 -7.96
N ASP A 121 -2.64 -12.45 -7.98
CA ASP A 121 -2.18 -13.55 -7.11
C ASP A 121 -1.82 -13.09 -5.69
N GLY A 122 -1.83 -11.77 -5.41
CA GLY A 122 -1.46 -11.19 -4.13
C GLY A 122 0.05 -11.23 -3.83
N LYS A 123 0.89 -11.55 -4.81
CA LYS A 123 2.32 -11.77 -4.61
C LYS A 123 3.13 -10.49 -4.61
N PHE A 124 2.90 -9.62 -5.57
CA PHE A 124 3.62 -8.37 -5.73
C PHE A 124 2.69 -7.17 -5.61
N SER A 125 3.11 -6.17 -4.85
CA SER A 125 2.55 -4.82 -4.90
C SER A 125 3.60 -3.85 -5.42
N LEU A 126 3.19 -2.88 -6.22
CA LEU A 126 4.06 -1.87 -6.81
C LEU A 126 3.70 -0.49 -6.27
N ASP A 127 4.71 0.22 -5.78
CA ASP A 127 4.61 1.60 -5.37
C ASP A 127 5.72 2.44 -5.98
N SER A 128 5.48 3.73 -6.10
CA SER A 128 6.51 4.73 -6.38
C SER A 128 6.75 5.57 -5.13
N CYS A 129 7.99 5.66 -4.71
CA CYS A 129 8.36 6.48 -3.54
C CYS A 129 9.17 7.71 -3.95
N ARG A 130 9.24 8.68 -3.05
CA ARG A 130 10.12 9.83 -3.20
C ARG A 130 11.55 9.40 -2.92
N CYS A 131 12.38 10.19 -2.29
CA CYS A 131 13.78 9.82 -2.04
C CYS A 131 13.92 8.90 -0.83
N VAL A 132 14.57 7.73 -1.02
CA VAL A 132 14.89 6.77 0.05
C VAL A 132 16.26 7.02 0.70
N GLY A 133 16.95 8.10 0.32
CA GLY A 133 18.25 8.45 0.89
C GLY A 133 19.47 7.77 0.25
N ALA A 134 19.29 6.78 -0.62
CA ALA A 134 20.37 6.00 -1.25
C ALA A 134 20.84 6.57 -2.61
N CYS A 135 20.97 7.90 -2.74
CA CYS A 135 21.25 8.59 -4.00
C CYS A 135 22.56 8.17 -4.69
N GLY A 136 23.54 7.71 -3.94
CA GLY A 136 24.80 7.15 -4.49
C GLY A 136 24.62 5.86 -5.29
N LEU A 137 23.51 5.16 -5.04
CA LEU A 137 23.14 3.92 -5.73
C LEU A 137 22.07 4.13 -6.81
N ALA A 138 21.73 5.36 -7.15
CA ALA A 138 20.68 5.67 -8.11
C ALA A 138 20.96 5.07 -9.52
N PRO A 139 19.92 4.55 -10.23
CA PRO A 139 18.54 4.38 -9.82
C PRO A 139 18.34 3.25 -8.79
N VAL A 140 17.35 3.42 -7.89
CA VAL A 140 17.10 2.50 -6.76
C VAL A 140 15.69 1.93 -6.84
N LEU A 141 15.61 0.60 -6.69
CA LEU A 141 14.39 -0.16 -6.46
C LEU A 141 14.54 -0.91 -5.14
N MET A 142 13.49 -0.99 -4.36
CA MET A 142 13.44 -1.79 -3.13
C MET A 142 12.39 -2.89 -3.28
N ILE A 143 12.69 -4.07 -2.75
CA ILE A 143 11.74 -5.16 -2.60
C ILE A 143 11.75 -5.56 -1.13
N ASN A 144 10.69 -5.25 -0.41
CA ASN A 144 10.65 -5.29 1.05
C ASN A 144 11.81 -4.47 1.63
N ASP A 145 12.73 -5.10 2.37
CA ASP A 145 13.90 -4.45 2.97
C ASP A 145 15.17 -4.54 2.09
N GLU A 146 15.11 -5.25 0.97
CA GLU A 146 16.25 -5.38 0.05
C GLU A 146 16.33 -4.19 -0.91
N VAL A 147 17.53 -3.60 -1.01
CA VAL A 147 17.82 -2.44 -1.86
C VAL A 147 18.63 -2.87 -3.08
N PHE A 148 18.08 -2.61 -4.25
CA PHE A 148 18.73 -2.82 -5.55
C PHE A 148 19.10 -1.46 -6.15
N GLY A 149 20.39 -1.22 -6.36
CA GLY A 149 20.90 0.05 -6.88
C GLY A 149 21.61 -0.08 -8.20
N ARG A 150 21.79 1.06 -8.89
CA ARG A 150 22.45 1.20 -10.20
C ARG A 150 21.76 0.37 -11.29
N LEU A 151 20.44 0.25 -11.17
CA LEU A 151 19.63 -0.61 -12.01
C LEU A 151 19.44 -0.06 -13.42
N THR A 152 19.40 -0.96 -14.37
CA THR A 152 18.88 -0.76 -15.71
C THR A 152 17.52 -1.45 -15.86
N ALA A 153 16.73 -1.00 -16.83
CA ALA A 153 15.42 -1.60 -17.09
C ALA A 153 15.52 -3.10 -17.47
N ASP A 154 16.62 -3.49 -18.09
CA ASP A 154 16.86 -4.87 -18.56
C ASP A 154 17.12 -5.85 -17.43
N GLU A 155 17.59 -5.38 -16.27
CA GLU A 155 17.88 -6.20 -15.08
C GLU A 155 16.63 -6.51 -14.25
N VAL A 156 15.56 -5.72 -14.42
CA VAL A 156 14.31 -5.87 -13.66
C VAL A 156 13.72 -7.29 -13.76
N PRO A 157 13.61 -7.92 -14.95
CA PRO A 157 13.04 -9.27 -15.04
C PRO A 157 13.86 -10.33 -14.28
N GLU A 158 15.18 -10.19 -14.21
CA GLU A 158 16.04 -11.12 -13.49
C GLU A 158 15.93 -10.97 -11.98
N ILE A 159 15.80 -9.73 -11.50
CA ILE A 159 15.57 -9.45 -10.09
C ILE A 159 14.24 -10.04 -9.65
N LEU A 160 13.17 -9.80 -10.40
CA LEU A 160 11.84 -10.32 -10.07
C LEU A 160 11.77 -11.84 -10.07
N LYS A 161 12.59 -12.53 -10.87
CA LYS A 161 12.69 -14.00 -10.87
C LYS A 161 13.20 -14.57 -9.53
N LYS A 162 14.03 -13.82 -8.77
CA LYS A 162 14.53 -14.28 -7.46
C LYS A 162 13.45 -14.40 -6.40
N PHE A 163 12.32 -13.72 -6.61
CA PHE A 163 11.18 -13.70 -5.71
C PHE A 163 9.98 -14.54 -6.22
N ASN A 164 10.21 -15.31 -7.25
CA ASN A 164 9.20 -16.21 -7.85
C ASN A 164 9.11 -17.56 -7.16
#